data_4ecd36d15d448c76122b0accb74e1338
#
_entry.id   4ecd36d15d448c76122b0accb74e1338
#
_cell.length_a   1.000
_cell.length_b   1.000
_cell.length_c   1.000
_cell.angle_alpha   90.00
_cell.angle_beta   90.00
_cell.angle_gamma   90.00
#
_symmetry.space_group_name_H-M   'P 1'
#
loop_
_entity.id
_entity.type
_entity.pdbx_description
1 polymer ?
#
loop_
_entity_poly.entity_id
_entity_poly.type
_entity_poly.pdbx_seq_one_letter_code
_entity_poly.pdbx_strand_id
1 'polypeptide(L)'
;CDEYIIDLDVRGFDALITYYPQCVGMLSRKNHYEMNGTDSVYTDDVERFFNKKLFHYEAIIHEQVRALDGTEYKRVALPLTVDHCGYNGTIEDLRKKAERNNELLLKMLAETPDDPYLYFQIGQSYNMLRDDEKACYYYGKGLEYDVDPNAEYVQMMVIGYGYALLHLGRFDEALQFQNIYDEFATTADFVCLMGLIYLRKGMLLQAMAEFLKATSFETSKTEG
;
A
#
# COMPACT_ATOMS: atom_id res chain seq x y z
N CYS A 1 7.85 -9.59 18.62
CA CYS A 1 8.31 -10.13 17.34
C CYS A 1 7.19 -11.00 16.78
N ASP A 2 6.80 -10.76 15.57
CA ASP A 2 5.68 -11.38 14.87
C ASP A 2 6.14 -12.12 13.59
N GLU A 3 7.47 -12.22 13.39
CA GLU A 3 8.11 -12.99 12.33
C GLU A 3 8.87 -14.19 12.93
N TYR A 4 8.65 -15.39 12.39
CA TYR A 4 9.26 -16.65 12.82
C TYR A 4 9.91 -17.36 11.63
N ILE A 5 11.14 -17.82 11.77
CA ILE A 5 11.84 -18.58 10.71
C ILE A 5 11.15 -19.94 10.56
N ILE A 6 10.72 -20.27 9.35
CA ILE A 6 10.09 -21.55 9.01
C ILE A 6 10.91 -22.39 8.05
N ASP A 7 11.82 -21.76 7.28
CA ASP A 7 12.76 -22.47 6.41
C ASP A 7 14.06 -21.67 6.30
N LEU A 8 15.21 -22.37 6.38
CA LEU A 8 16.53 -21.76 6.29
C LEU A 8 17.57 -22.78 5.79
N ASP A 9 18.14 -22.55 4.63
CA ASP A 9 19.41 -23.16 4.25
C ASP A 9 20.58 -22.38 4.87
N VAL A 10 21.04 -22.84 6.02
CA VAL A 10 22.12 -22.20 6.80
C VAL A 10 23.40 -22.04 5.98
N ARG A 11 23.77 -23.04 5.17
CA ARG A 11 25.01 -23.00 4.37
C ARG A 11 24.90 -21.99 3.23
N GLY A 12 23.79 -22.00 2.51
CA GLY A 12 23.51 -21.05 1.45
C GLY A 12 23.43 -19.62 1.99
N PHE A 13 22.76 -19.43 3.13
CA PHE A 13 22.66 -18.14 3.81
C PHE A 13 24.05 -17.60 4.20
N ASP A 14 24.86 -18.40 4.90
CA ASP A 14 26.22 -18.01 5.36
C ASP A 14 27.14 -17.69 4.17
N ALA A 15 27.07 -18.47 3.10
CA ALA A 15 27.80 -18.20 1.88
C ALA A 15 27.42 -16.85 1.26
N LEU A 16 26.13 -16.56 1.14
CA LEU A 16 25.64 -15.32 0.54
C LEU A 16 26.08 -14.09 1.34
N ILE A 17 25.91 -14.07 2.65
CA ILE A 17 26.30 -12.94 3.49
C ILE A 17 27.84 -12.75 3.56
N THR A 18 28.61 -13.83 3.40
CA THR A 18 30.07 -13.80 3.40
C THR A 18 30.62 -13.27 2.08
N TYR A 19 30.12 -13.75 0.95
CA TYR A 19 30.63 -13.39 -0.38
C TYR A 19 30.03 -12.10 -0.95
N TYR A 20 28.87 -11.67 -0.47
CA TYR A 20 28.16 -10.47 -0.97
C TYR A 20 27.82 -9.46 0.14
N PRO A 21 28.81 -9.05 0.97
CA PRO A 21 28.56 -8.16 2.12
C PRO A 21 28.09 -6.74 1.69
N GLN A 22 28.26 -6.40 0.41
CA GLN A 22 27.83 -5.14 -0.21
C GLN A 22 26.40 -5.19 -0.78
N CYS A 23 25.74 -6.35 -0.70
CA CYS A 23 24.36 -6.50 -1.15
C CYS A 23 23.39 -6.42 0.02
N VAL A 24 22.14 -6.13 -0.28
CA VAL A 24 21.03 -6.22 0.67
C VAL A 24 20.31 -7.55 0.44
N GLY A 25 20.19 -8.35 1.49
CA GLY A 25 19.53 -9.63 1.48
C GLY A 25 18.01 -9.49 1.64
N MET A 26 17.26 -10.09 0.72
CA MET A 26 15.81 -10.22 0.79
C MET A 26 15.44 -11.60 1.32
N LEU A 27 14.56 -11.66 2.29
CA LEU A 27 13.94 -12.91 2.73
C LEU A 27 12.51 -13.01 2.19
N SER A 28 12.04 -14.22 2.03
CA SER A 28 10.65 -14.49 1.66
C SER A 28 9.77 -14.52 2.92
N ARG A 29 8.70 -13.74 2.94
CA ARG A 29 7.81 -13.60 4.08
C ARG A 29 6.41 -14.09 3.73
N LYS A 30 5.91 -15.06 4.50
CA LYS A 30 4.52 -15.53 4.42
C LYS A 30 3.66 -14.75 5.38
N ASN A 31 2.73 -14.00 4.84
CA ASN A 31 1.80 -13.17 5.61
C ASN A 31 0.47 -13.91 5.76
N HIS A 32 0.08 -14.18 7.01
CA HIS A 32 -1.21 -14.78 7.33
C HIS A 32 -2.23 -13.69 7.63
N TYR A 33 -3.42 -13.81 7.05
CA TYR A 33 -4.54 -12.90 7.30
C TYR A 33 -5.86 -13.64 7.15
N GLU A 34 -6.86 -13.17 7.85
CA GLU A 34 -8.22 -13.71 7.75
C GLU A 34 -9.04 -12.88 6.76
N MET A 35 -9.63 -13.53 5.77
CA MET A 35 -10.57 -12.92 4.84
C MET A 35 -11.86 -13.72 4.79
N ASN A 36 -12.97 -13.09 5.17
CA ASN A 36 -14.32 -13.71 5.20
C ASN A 36 -14.40 -15.02 6.01
N GLY A 37 -13.67 -15.12 7.12
CA GLY A 37 -13.64 -16.32 7.96
C GLY A 37 -12.77 -17.45 7.41
N THR A 38 -11.93 -17.15 6.40
CA THR A 38 -10.98 -18.10 5.82
C THR A 38 -9.56 -17.57 6.01
N ASP A 39 -8.67 -18.42 6.54
CA ASP A 39 -7.25 -18.12 6.60
C ASP A 39 -6.67 -18.07 5.20
N SER A 40 -6.03 -16.98 4.87
CA SER A 40 -5.37 -16.73 3.61
C SER A 40 -3.89 -16.41 3.83
N VAL A 41 -3.06 -16.73 2.85
CA VAL A 41 -1.61 -16.50 2.92
C VAL A 41 -1.15 -15.87 1.62
N TYR A 42 -0.41 -14.77 1.71
CA TYR A 42 0.36 -14.27 0.58
C TYR A 42 1.84 -14.18 0.94
N THR A 43 2.69 -14.22 -0.08
CA THR A 43 4.15 -14.17 0.09
C THR A 43 4.69 -12.92 -0.57
N ASP A 44 5.54 -12.19 0.15
CA ASP A 44 6.30 -11.06 -0.36
C ASP A 44 7.78 -11.21 0.00
N ASP A 45 8.64 -10.48 -0.71
CA ASP A 45 10.07 -10.41 -0.44
C ASP A 45 10.40 -9.10 0.27
N VAL A 46 11.10 -9.19 1.40
CA VAL A 46 11.43 -8.03 2.24
C VAL A 46 12.91 -7.93 2.51
N GLU A 47 13.43 -6.70 2.44
CA GLU A 47 14.82 -6.39 2.76
C GLU A 47 15.04 -6.45 4.28
N ARG A 48 15.88 -7.38 4.75
CA ARG A 48 16.11 -7.57 6.19
C ARG A 48 17.58 -7.73 6.57
N PHE A 49 18.44 -8.18 5.65
CA PHE A 49 19.83 -8.47 5.95
C PHE A 49 20.77 -7.56 5.19
N PHE A 50 21.57 -6.81 5.92
CA PHE A 50 22.55 -5.92 5.35
C PHE A 50 23.71 -5.63 6.31
N ASN A 51 24.82 -5.21 5.76
CA ASN A 51 25.97 -4.79 6.54
C ASN A 51 25.74 -3.38 7.10
N LYS A 52 25.59 -3.26 8.42
CA LYS A 52 25.38 -1.99 9.13
C LYS A 52 26.48 -0.93 8.93
N LYS A 53 27.64 -1.32 8.39
CA LYS A 53 28.70 -0.38 8.03
C LYS A 53 28.49 0.26 6.67
N LEU A 54 27.57 -0.29 5.85
CA LEU A 54 27.28 0.17 4.49
C LEU A 54 25.86 0.68 4.34
N PHE A 55 24.93 0.20 5.19
CA PHE A 55 23.51 0.47 5.07
C PHE A 55 22.86 0.79 6.41
N HIS A 56 21.73 1.48 6.35
CA HIS A 56 20.85 1.75 7.48
C HIS A 56 19.39 1.67 7.03
N TYR A 57 18.48 1.60 8.00
CA TYR A 57 17.05 1.85 7.74
C TYR A 57 16.78 3.34 7.76
N GLU A 58 16.02 3.81 6.77
CA GLU A 58 15.48 5.15 6.67
C GLU A 58 13.95 5.11 6.76
N ALA A 59 13.34 6.20 7.20
CA ALA A 59 11.94 6.39 7.56
C ALA A 59 11.54 5.73 8.90
N ILE A 60 10.60 6.38 9.56
CA ILE A 60 10.08 5.93 10.87
C ILE A 60 8.99 4.87 10.69
N ILE A 61 8.29 4.93 9.56
CA ILE A 61 7.27 3.96 9.14
C ILE A 61 7.58 3.57 7.70
N HIS A 62 7.31 2.30 7.35
CA HIS A 62 7.70 1.72 6.07
C HIS A 62 9.20 1.85 5.81
N GLU A 63 9.97 1.49 6.83
CA GLU A 63 11.43 1.52 6.83
C GLU A 63 11.99 0.90 5.55
N GLN A 64 12.86 1.65 4.87
CA GLN A 64 13.56 1.21 3.67
C GLN A 64 15.05 1.15 3.95
N VAL A 65 15.73 0.16 3.37
CA VAL A 65 17.19 0.10 3.44
C VAL A 65 17.77 1.15 2.50
N ARG A 66 18.75 1.89 3.00
CA ARG A 66 19.51 2.89 2.23
C ARG A 66 21.00 2.70 2.41
N ALA A 67 21.77 2.90 1.35
CA ALA A 67 23.21 2.94 1.43
C ALA A 67 23.67 4.24 2.11
N LEU A 68 24.65 4.16 3.01
CA LEU A 68 25.18 5.31 3.75
C LEU A 68 25.84 6.35 2.85
N ASP A 69 26.31 5.94 1.68
CA ASP A 69 26.94 6.81 0.66
C ASP A 69 25.94 7.29 -0.40
N GLY A 70 24.66 6.94 -0.28
CA GLY A 70 23.61 7.31 -1.22
C GLY A 70 23.65 6.59 -2.56
N THR A 71 24.50 5.57 -2.73
CA THR A 71 24.60 4.82 -3.99
C THR A 71 23.48 3.79 -4.14
N GLU A 72 23.20 3.42 -5.39
CA GLU A 72 22.34 2.26 -5.67
C GLU A 72 23.01 0.96 -5.22
N TYR A 73 22.23 0.02 -4.78
CA TYR A 73 22.72 -1.27 -4.28
C TYR A 73 21.98 -2.46 -4.92
N LYS A 74 22.63 -3.61 -4.88
CA LYS A 74 22.06 -4.87 -5.37
C LYS A 74 21.32 -5.60 -4.28
N ARG A 75 20.19 -6.19 -4.65
CA ARG A 75 19.39 -7.08 -3.83
C ARG A 75 19.72 -8.53 -4.15
N VAL A 76 19.77 -9.38 -3.14
CA VAL A 76 20.04 -10.82 -3.27
C VAL A 76 18.98 -11.58 -2.48
N ALA A 77 18.29 -12.50 -3.14
CA ALA A 77 17.36 -13.40 -2.46
C ALA A 77 18.13 -14.34 -1.52
N LEU A 78 17.74 -14.38 -0.27
CA LEU A 78 18.31 -15.28 0.73
C LEU A 78 17.50 -16.58 0.79
N PRO A 79 18.13 -17.73 1.04
CA PRO A 79 17.42 -18.99 1.27
C PRO A 79 16.84 -19.02 2.68
N LEU A 80 15.93 -18.10 2.96
CA LEU A 80 15.30 -17.87 4.25
C LEU A 80 13.86 -17.48 4.05
N THR A 81 12.96 -18.24 4.67
CA THR A 81 11.54 -17.94 4.72
C THR A 81 11.08 -17.72 6.15
N VAL A 82 10.29 -16.69 6.36
CA VAL A 82 9.67 -16.39 7.66
C VAL A 82 8.17 -16.43 7.57
N ASP A 83 7.53 -16.83 8.65
CA ASP A 83 6.09 -16.69 8.88
C ASP A 83 5.83 -15.38 9.61
N HIS A 84 4.89 -14.59 9.12
CA HIS A 84 4.49 -13.32 9.72
C HIS A 84 3.03 -13.38 10.15
N CYS A 85 2.82 -13.31 11.46
CA CYS A 85 1.51 -13.40 12.10
C CYS A 85 0.97 -12.02 12.52
N GLY A 86 1.59 -10.94 12.09
CA GLY A 86 1.26 -9.56 12.53
C GLY A 86 -0.12 -9.06 12.10
N TYR A 87 -0.81 -9.78 11.23
CA TYR A 87 -2.20 -9.50 10.83
C TYR A 87 -3.25 -10.34 11.57
N ASN A 88 -2.82 -11.30 12.40
CA ASN A 88 -3.71 -12.17 13.18
C ASN A 88 -4.14 -11.54 14.53
N GLY A 89 -3.97 -10.23 14.69
CA GLY A 89 -4.44 -9.49 15.86
C GLY A 89 -5.96 -9.28 15.83
N THR A 90 -6.53 -8.97 17.00
CA THR A 90 -7.92 -8.52 17.09
C THR A 90 -8.10 -7.20 16.32
N ILE A 91 -9.33 -6.87 15.94
CA ILE A 91 -9.67 -5.57 15.33
C ILE A 91 -9.14 -4.41 16.19
N GLU A 92 -9.18 -4.58 17.52
CA GLU A 92 -8.66 -3.58 18.46
C GLU A 92 -7.13 -3.45 18.40
N ASP A 93 -6.39 -4.55 18.18
CA ASP A 93 -4.93 -4.51 18.03
C ASP A 93 -4.52 -3.83 16.71
N LEU A 94 -5.24 -4.13 15.63
CA LEU A 94 -5.04 -3.46 14.34
C LEU A 94 -5.35 -1.96 14.43
N ARG A 95 -6.40 -1.59 15.15
CA ARG A 95 -6.74 -0.21 15.41
C ARG A 95 -5.66 0.54 16.18
N LYS A 96 -5.16 -0.03 17.29
CA LYS A 96 -4.05 0.56 18.07
C LYS A 96 -2.79 0.71 17.23
N LYS A 97 -2.48 -0.28 16.36
CA LYS A 97 -1.36 -0.20 15.44
C LYS A 97 -1.53 0.95 14.44
N ALA A 98 -2.73 1.10 13.86
CA ALA A 98 -3.03 2.19 12.93
C ALA A 98 -2.99 3.57 13.63
N GLU A 99 -3.53 3.70 14.85
CA GLU A 99 -3.48 4.93 15.64
C GLU A 99 -2.04 5.34 15.94
N ARG A 100 -1.20 4.40 16.41
CA ARG A 100 0.23 4.65 16.65
C ARG A 100 0.97 5.08 15.36
N ASN A 101 0.69 4.40 14.26
CA ASN A 101 1.31 4.74 12.97
C ASN A 101 0.89 6.15 12.53
N ASN A 102 -0.38 6.51 12.70
CA ASN A 102 -0.86 7.86 12.41
C ASN A 102 -0.13 8.95 13.20
N GLU A 103 0.11 8.73 14.50
CA GLU A 103 0.86 9.69 15.31
C GLU A 103 2.28 9.93 14.75
N LEU A 104 2.94 8.88 14.28
CA LEU A 104 4.27 8.98 13.69
C LEU A 104 4.24 9.68 12.33
N LEU A 105 3.29 9.32 11.46
CA LEU A 105 3.10 9.95 10.15
C LEU A 105 2.77 11.45 10.27
N LEU A 106 1.95 11.83 11.22
CA LEU A 106 1.63 13.23 11.48
C LEU A 106 2.84 14.04 11.96
N LYS A 107 3.75 13.42 12.74
CA LYS A 107 5.03 14.07 13.10
C LYS A 107 5.91 14.25 11.88
N MET A 108 6.03 13.23 11.02
CA MET A 108 6.79 13.34 9.76
C MET A 108 6.20 14.41 8.86
N LEU A 109 4.87 14.47 8.73
CA LEU A 109 4.21 15.50 7.93
C LEU A 109 4.46 16.92 8.47
N ALA A 110 4.61 17.08 9.77
CA ALA A 110 4.96 18.38 10.36
C ALA A 110 6.40 18.82 10.02
N GLU A 111 7.31 17.86 9.79
CA GLU A 111 8.70 18.12 9.38
C GLU A 111 8.83 18.26 7.85
N THR A 112 8.01 17.56 7.08
CA THR A 112 8.02 17.55 5.60
C THR A 112 6.59 17.75 5.07
N PRO A 113 6.03 18.96 5.18
CA PRO A 113 4.61 19.23 4.84
C PRO A 113 4.31 19.13 3.34
N ASP A 114 5.32 19.15 2.49
CA ASP A 114 5.18 19.14 1.03
C ASP A 114 5.36 17.74 0.42
N ASP A 115 5.30 16.67 1.22
CA ASP A 115 5.42 15.31 0.73
C ASP A 115 4.03 14.66 0.50
N PRO A 116 3.55 14.55 -0.76
CA PRO A 116 2.25 13.97 -1.08
C PRO A 116 2.15 12.49 -0.69
N TYR A 117 3.27 11.77 -0.59
CA TYR A 117 3.27 10.38 -0.18
C TYR A 117 2.88 10.21 1.30
N LEU A 118 3.27 11.15 2.18
CA LEU A 118 2.83 11.14 3.56
C LEU A 118 1.32 11.36 3.70
N TYR A 119 0.76 12.25 2.89
CA TYR A 119 -0.70 12.44 2.85
C TYR A 119 -1.43 11.16 2.43
N PHE A 120 -0.90 10.45 1.44
CA PHE A 120 -1.43 9.15 1.02
C PHE A 120 -1.40 8.14 2.17
N GLN A 121 -0.26 7.98 2.85
CA GLN A 121 -0.11 7.04 3.97
C GLN A 121 -1.06 7.34 5.13
N ILE A 122 -1.21 8.62 5.48
CA ILE A 122 -2.14 9.05 6.54
C ILE A 122 -3.58 8.77 6.10
N GLY A 123 -3.93 9.07 4.85
CA GLY A 123 -5.25 8.79 4.29
C GLY A 123 -5.58 7.29 4.36
N GLN A 124 -4.64 6.41 3.97
CA GLN A 124 -4.80 4.96 4.08
C GLN A 124 -5.02 4.52 5.54
N SER A 125 -4.25 5.06 6.46
CA SER A 125 -4.37 4.71 7.86
C SER A 125 -5.74 5.12 8.43
N TYR A 126 -6.27 6.30 8.10
CA TYR A 126 -7.62 6.70 8.49
C TYR A 126 -8.71 5.87 7.79
N ASN A 127 -8.50 5.47 6.54
CA ASN A 127 -9.42 4.55 5.86
C ASN A 127 -9.48 3.19 6.58
N MET A 128 -8.36 2.64 7.03
CA MET A 128 -8.33 1.44 7.87
C MET A 128 -9.07 1.62 9.19
N LEU A 129 -9.01 2.81 9.79
CA LEU A 129 -9.73 3.18 11.02
C LEU A 129 -11.23 3.47 10.78
N ARG A 130 -11.70 3.43 9.53
CA ARG A 130 -13.06 3.80 9.12
C ARG A 130 -13.43 5.26 9.44
N ASP A 131 -12.43 6.14 9.48
CA ASP A 131 -12.60 7.59 9.59
C ASP A 131 -12.55 8.19 8.17
N ASP A 132 -13.64 8.00 7.43
CA ASP A 132 -13.74 8.42 6.03
C ASP A 132 -13.60 9.94 5.85
N GLU A 133 -13.99 10.75 6.85
CA GLU A 133 -13.82 12.22 6.79
C GLU A 133 -12.34 12.60 6.78
N LYS A 134 -11.54 12.02 7.68
CA LYS A 134 -10.11 12.29 7.70
C LYS A 134 -9.40 11.65 6.50
N ALA A 135 -9.80 10.45 6.08
CA ALA A 135 -9.27 9.83 4.87
C ALA A 135 -9.47 10.77 3.67
N CYS A 136 -10.69 11.28 3.45
CA CYS A 136 -11.00 12.28 2.42
C CYS A 136 -10.11 13.52 2.52
N TYR A 137 -9.95 14.06 3.72
CA TYR A 137 -9.15 15.26 3.92
C TYR A 137 -7.68 15.04 3.49
N TYR A 138 -7.06 13.96 3.97
CA TYR A 138 -5.66 13.71 3.67
C TYR A 138 -5.43 13.29 2.20
N TYR A 139 -6.26 12.44 1.63
CA TYR A 139 -6.17 12.10 0.21
C TYR A 139 -6.35 13.35 -0.67
N GLY A 140 -7.37 14.17 -0.38
CA GLY A 140 -7.60 15.41 -1.12
C GLY A 140 -6.42 16.36 -1.04
N LYS A 141 -5.80 16.50 0.15
CA LYS A 141 -4.60 17.32 0.33
C LYS A 141 -3.40 16.78 -0.45
N GLY A 142 -3.18 15.48 -0.46
CA GLY A 142 -2.09 14.88 -1.24
C GLY A 142 -2.26 15.10 -2.75
N LEU A 143 -3.50 15.13 -3.24
CA LEU A 143 -3.82 15.38 -4.66
C LEU A 143 -3.79 16.86 -5.06
N GLU A 144 -3.63 17.80 -4.11
CA GLU A 144 -3.39 19.22 -4.45
C GLU A 144 -1.95 19.47 -4.97
N TYR A 145 -1.02 18.53 -4.77
CA TYR A 145 0.35 18.61 -5.26
C TYR A 145 0.46 18.15 -6.72
N ASP A 146 1.54 18.60 -7.40
CA ASP A 146 1.88 18.13 -8.74
C ASP A 146 2.46 16.71 -8.64
N VAL A 147 1.60 15.69 -8.75
CA VAL A 147 1.94 14.28 -8.62
C VAL A 147 1.85 13.56 -9.95
N ASP A 148 2.72 12.57 -10.17
CA ASP A 148 2.64 11.72 -11.38
C ASP A 148 1.42 10.79 -11.31
N PRO A 149 0.44 10.92 -12.24
CA PRO A 149 -0.73 10.05 -12.27
C PRO A 149 -0.41 8.56 -12.46
N ASN A 150 0.78 8.23 -13.00
CA ASN A 150 1.21 6.86 -13.21
C ASN A 150 1.89 6.25 -11.97
N ALA A 151 2.20 7.05 -10.96
CA ALA A 151 2.75 6.52 -9.72
C ALA A 151 1.71 5.68 -8.99
N GLU A 152 2.09 4.47 -8.57
CA GLU A 152 1.20 3.51 -7.92
C GLU A 152 0.46 4.12 -6.72
N TYR A 153 1.18 4.83 -5.84
CA TYR A 153 0.56 5.46 -4.67
C TYR A 153 -0.47 6.54 -5.05
N VAL A 154 -0.30 7.23 -6.18
CA VAL A 154 -1.26 8.23 -6.67
C VAL A 154 -2.52 7.54 -7.19
N GLN A 155 -2.38 6.44 -7.93
CA GLN A 155 -3.50 5.61 -8.35
C GLN A 155 -4.30 5.12 -7.13
N MET A 156 -3.61 4.58 -6.12
CA MET A 156 -4.24 4.13 -4.88
C MET A 156 -4.89 5.28 -4.09
N MET A 157 -4.27 6.47 -4.08
CA MET A 157 -4.79 7.66 -3.40
C MET A 157 -6.10 8.13 -4.04
N VAL A 158 -6.16 8.19 -5.36
CA VAL A 158 -7.39 8.56 -6.11
C VAL A 158 -8.51 7.55 -5.83
N ILE A 159 -8.21 6.26 -5.89
CA ILE A 159 -9.18 5.20 -5.61
C ILE A 159 -9.69 5.29 -4.17
N GLY A 160 -8.77 5.41 -3.20
CA GLY A 160 -9.12 5.55 -1.77
C GLY A 160 -9.97 6.78 -1.50
N TYR A 161 -9.65 7.92 -2.13
CA TYR A 161 -10.42 9.14 -2.03
C TYR A 161 -11.84 8.95 -2.56
N GLY A 162 -11.98 8.34 -3.73
CA GLY A 162 -13.30 8.06 -4.32
C GLY A 162 -14.16 7.15 -3.44
N TYR A 163 -13.61 6.10 -2.88
CA TYR A 163 -14.35 5.23 -1.94
C TYR A 163 -14.74 5.97 -0.66
N ALA A 164 -13.86 6.78 -0.08
CA ALA A 164 -14.19 7.58 1.09
C ALA A 164 -15.34 8.58 0.80
N LEU A 165 -15.32 9.24 -0.35
CA LEU A 165 -16.44 10.09 -0.80
C LEU A 165 -17.76 9.33 -0.96
N LEU A 166 -17.71 8.10 -1.51
CA LEU A 166 -18.89 7.23 -1.63
C LEU A 166 -19.45 6.82 -0.26
N HIS A 167 -18.60 6.49 0.71
CA HIS A 167 -19.00 6.14 2.07
C HIS A 167 -19.67 7.33 2.78
N LEU A 168 -19.16 8.53 2.56
CA LEU A 168 -19.73 9.77 3.11
C LEU A 168 -20.99 10.25 2.37
N GLY A 169 -21.39 9.61 1.27
CA GLY A 169 -22.51 10.04 0.47
C GLY A 169 -22.25 11.32 -0.35
N ARG A 170 -20.99 11.73 -0.50
CA ARG A 170 -20.55 12.93 -1.24
C ARG A 170 -20.48 12.64 -2.75
N PHE A 171 -21.58 12.16 -3.32
CA PHE A 171 -21.64 11.64 -4.69
C PHE A 171 -21.36 12.68 -5.78
N ASP A 172 -21.70 13.95 -5.54
CA ASP A 172 -21.45 15.03 -6.51
C ASP A 172 -19.96 15.36 -6.61
N GLU A 173 -19.24 15.27 -5.51
CA GLU A 173 -17.79 15.41 -5.49
C GLU A 173 -17.11 14.20 -6.13
N ALA A 174 -17.53 12.99 -5.80
CA ALA A 174 -17.04 11.78 -6.45
C ALA A 174 -17.25 11.80 -7.97
N LEU A 175 -18.37 12.37 -8.45
CA LEU A 175 -18.66 12.48 -9.89
C LEU A 175 -17.61 13.34 -10.63
N GLN A 176 -16.88 14.23 -9.94
CA GLN A 176 -15.82 15.03 -10.58
C GLN A 176 -14.66 14.16 -11.08
N PHE A 177 -14.53 12.91 -10.63
CA PHE A 177 -13.53 11.96 -11.13
C PHE A 177 -13.69 11.66 -12.64
N GLN A 178 -14.85 11.97 -13.22
CA GLN A 178 -14.99 11.95 -14.68
C GLN A 178 -14.02 12.88 -15.40
N ASN A 179 -13.53 13.95 -14.75
CA ASN A 179 -12.62 14.92 -15.36
C ASN A 179 -11.16 14.39 -15.45
N ILE A 180 -10.83 13.36 -14.68
CA ILE A 180 -9.52 12.68 -14.68
C ILE A 180 -9.63 11.27 -15.27
N TYR A 181 -10.75 10.92 -15.85
CA TYR A 181 -11.05 9.57 -16.32
C TYR A 181 -10.00 9.03 -17.28
N ASP A 182 -9.57 9.81 -18.27
CA ASP A 182 -8.64 9.35 -19.30
C ASP A 182 -7.25 9.02 -18.74
N GLU A 183 -6.86 9.66 -17.64
CA GLU A 183 -5.57 9.43 -16.97
C GLU A 183 -5.61 8.19 -16.06
N PHE A 184 -6.76 7.92 -15.42
CA PHE A 184 -6.86 6.89 -14.38
C PHE A 184 -7.62 5.64 -14.80
N ALA A 185 -8.37 5.65 -15.91
CA ALA A 185 -9.12 4.49 -16.39
C ALA A 185 -8.24 3.40 -17.03
N THR A 186 -7.06 3.21 -16.46
CA THR A 186 -6.04 2.23 -16.86
C THR A 186 -6.08 0.95 -16.03
N THR A 187 -6.84 0.95 -14.93
CA THR A 187 -6.99 -0.18 -14.00
C THR A 187 -8.45 -0.57 -13.81
N ALA A 188 -8.70 -1.85 -13.51
CA ALA A 188 -10.03 -2.35 -13.20
C ALA A 188 -10.63 -1.63 -11.97
N ASP A 189 -9.81 -1.31 -10.96
CA ASP A 189 -10.24 -0.69 -9.71
C ASP A 189 -10.83 0.70 -9.91
N PHE A 190 -10.15 1.56 -10.71
CA PHE A 190 -10.67 2.88 -11.00
C PHE A 190 -11.97 2.82 -11.83
N VAL A 191 -12.02 1.94 -12.80
CA VAL A 191 -13.21 1.74 -13.64
C VAL A 191 -14.39 1.21 -12.80
N CYS A 192 -14.14 0.27 -11.88
CA CYS A 192 -15.14 -0.18 -10.90
C CYS A 192 -15.62 0.97 -10.01
N LEU A 193 -14.70 1.79 -9.50
CA LEU A 193 -15.04 2.97 -8.71
C LEU A 193 -15.96 3.90 -9.48
N MET A 194 -15.64 4.21 -10.75
CA MET A 194 -16.50 5.04 -11.60
C MET A 194 -17.89 4.42 -11.82
N GLY A 195 -17.95 3.10 -12.02
CA GLY A 195 -19.20 2.37 -12.09
C GLY A 195 -20.04 2.53 -10.84
N LEU A 196 -19.45 2.45 -9.65
CA LEU A 196 -20.13 2.68 -8.37
C LEU A 196 -20.60 4.13 -8.22
N ILE A 197 -19.79 5.12 -8.62
CA ILE A 197 -20.15 6.54 -8.60
C ILE A 197 -21.38 6.79 -9.49
N TYR A 198 -21.35 6.32 -10.72
CA TYR A 198 -22.49 6.44 -11.64
C TYR A 198 -23.73 5.73 -11.10
N LEU A 199 -23.58 4.55 -10.50
CA LEU A 199 -24.69 3.83 -9.88
C LEU A 199 -25.33 4.64 -8.75
N ARG A 200 -24.54 5.24 -7.87
CA ARG A 200 -25.02 6.10 -6.76
C ARG A 200 -25.70 7.38 -7.27
N LYS A 201 -25.32 7.87 -8.45
CA LYS A 201 -25.96 9.02 -9.11
C LYS A 201 -27.18 8.63 -9.96
N GLY A 202 -27.55 7.33 -10.01
CA GLY A 202 -28.66 6.84 -10.83
C GLY A 202 -28.38 6.80 -12.33
N MET A 203 -27.13 6.95 -12.74
CA MET A 203 -26.66 6.91 -14.13
C MET A 203 -26.41 5.45 -14.58
N LEU A 204 -27.48 4.68 -14.68
CA LEU A 204 -27.42 3.21 -14.79
C LEU A 204 -26.69 2.71 -16.03
N LEU A 205 -26.86 3.38 -17.19
CA LEU A 205 -26.21 2.96 -18.43
C LEU A 205 -24.69 3.16 -18.37
N GLN A 206 -24.25 4.27 -17.79
CA GLN A 206 -22.84 4.54 -17.57
C GLN A 206 -22.25 3.55 -16.55
N ALA A 207 -22.95 3.30 -15.45
CA ALA A 207 -22.50 2.30 -14.46
C ALA A 207 -22.32 0.91 -15.09
N MET A 208 -23.27 0.46 -15.91
CA MET A 208 -23.16 -0.82 -16.63
C MET A 208 -21.96 -0.86 -17.59
N ALA A 209 -21.73 0.23 -18.32
CA ALA A 209 -20.61 0.32 -19.24
C ALA A 209 -19.27 0.19 -18.51
N GLU A 210 -19.13 0.88 -17.36
CA GLU A 210 -17.89 0.81 -16.56
C GLU A 210 -17.69 -0.58 -15.95
N PHE A 211 -18.71 -1.22 -15.41
CA PHE A 211 -18.58 -2.59 -14.88
C PHE A 211 -18.23 -3.60 -15.97
N LEU A 212 -18.81 -3.48 -17.17
CA LEU A 212 -18.41 -4.32 -18.31
C LEU A 212 -16.96 -4.06 -18.72
N LYS A 213 -16.52 -2.79 -18.76
CA LYS A 213 -15.14 -2.43 -19.04
C LYS A 213 -14.18 -3.03 -18.00
N ALA A 214 -14.54 -2.98 -16.72
CA ALA A 214 -13.72 -3.55 -15.64
C ALA A 214 -13.43 -5.04 -15.85
N THR A 215 -14.41 -5.82 -16.32
CA THR A 215 -14.23 -7.25 -16.61
C THR A 215 -13.31 -7.54 -17.79
N SER A 216 -12.95 -6.55 -18.59
CA SER A 216 -12.06 -6.70 -19.74
C SER A 216 -10.57 -6.60 -19.37
N PHE A 217 -10.24 -6.12 -18.20
CA PHE A 217 -8.85 -6.05 -17.73
C PHE A 217 -8.32 -7.45 -17.40
N GLU A 218 -7.06 -7.72 -17.74
CA GLU A 218 -6.45 -9.04 -17.48
C GLU A 218 -6.31 -9.32 -15.98
N THR A 219 -6.00 -8.31 -15.17
CA THR A 219 -5.90 -8.40 -13.70
C THR A 219 -7.20 -8.85 -13.05
N SER A 220 -8.36 -8.43 -13.58
CA SER A 220 -9.66 -8.86 -13.07
C SER A 220 -9.95 -10.36 -13.25
N LYS A 221 -9.17 -11.05 -14.10
CA LYS A 221 -9.32 -12.50 -14.38
C LYS A 221 -8.45 -13.35 -13.49
N THR A 222 -7.43 -12.77 -12.86
CA THR A 222 -6.44 -13.49 -12.04
C THR A 222 -6.65 -13.30 -10.54
N GLU A 223 -7.33 -12.23 -10.14
CA GLU A 223 -7.51 -11.83 -8.74
C GLU A 223 -8.98 -11.90 -8.27
N GLY A 224 -9.87 -12.32 -9.13
CA GLY A 224 -11.32 -12.43 -8.86
C GLY A 224 -11.76 -13.80 -8.34
#